data_143eaef32e6a72aa43eb5805daa64b90
#
_entry.id   143eaef32e6a72aa43eb5805daa64b90
#
_cell.length_a   1.000
_cell.length_b   1.000
_cell.length_c   1.000
_cell.angle_alpha   90.00
_cell.angle_beta   90.00
_cell.angle_gamma   90.00
#
_symmetry.space_group_name_H-M   'P 1'
#
loop_
_entity.id
_entity.type
_entity.pdbx_description
1 polymer ?
#
loop_
_entity_poly.entity_id
_entity_poly.type
_entity_poly.pdbx_seq_one_letter_code
_entity_poly.pdbx_strand_id
1 'polypeptide(L)'
;KAMGPDADALARDTFKAVHITAQDGTPLAARYYHHADGAPLAIIFHGYRGYAERDGLGGYTLCTALGYNVLLPDQRAHGYSGGHTITMGVKERYDARDWTVWARSRFGPEVPIFLMGVSMGAATVLLAAGLNLPDNVCGIVADCGYTSPREITRKCLPEYLPGMPLELTYAIGRLGAK
;
A
#
# COMPACT_ATOMS: atom_id res chain seq x y z
N LYS A 1 4.19 7.17 -23.53
CA LYS A 1 4.89 5.86 -23.67
C LYS A 1 3.83 4.80 -23.52
N ALA A 2 3.71 3.90 -24.52
CA ALA A 2 2.82 2.75 -24.41
C ALA A 2 3.20 1.92 -23.18
N MET A 3 2.24 1.61 -22.35
CA MET A 3 2.43 0.67 -21.24
C MET A 3 2.73 -0.70 -21.89
N GLY A 4 3.67 -1.46 -21.29
CA GLY A 4 4.08 -2.76 -21.85
C GLY A 4 2.95 -3.81 -21.77
N PRO A 5 3.16 -5.00 -22.35
CA PRO A 5 2.16 -6.07 -22.43
C PRO A 5 1.56 -6.50 -21.07
N ASP A 6 2.32 -6.35 -19.98
CA ASP A 6 1.85 -6.68 -18.62
C ASP A 6 0.79 -5.68 -18.12
N ALA A 7 0.91 -4.40 -18.49
CA ALA A 7 -0.09 -3.40 -18.13
C ALA A 7 -1.41 -3.60 -18.88
N ASP A 8 -1.34 -4.09 -20.12
CA ASP A 8 -2.52 -4.47 -20.87
C ASP A 8 -3.19 -5.72 -20.31
N ALA A 9 -2.43 -6.65 -19.69
CA ALA A 9 -2.97 -7.80 -18.99
C ALA A 9 -3.76 -7.37 -17.74
N LEU A 10 -3.17 -6.54 -16.89
CA LEU A 10 -3.86 -6.02 -15.69
C LEU A 10 -5.12 -5.22 -16.04
N ALA A 11 -5.10 -4.42 -17.12
CA ALA A 11 -6.24 -3.63 -17.56
C ALA A 11 -7.41 -4.48 -18.11
N ARG A 12 -7.13 -5.70 -18.58
CA ARG A 12 -8.14 -6.64 -19.11
C ARG A 12 -8.66 -7.60 -18.04
N ASP A 13 -7.94 -7.75 -16.95
CA ASP A 13 -8.33 -8.70 -15.90
C ASP A 13 -9.47 -8.15 -15.08
N THR A 14 -10.40 -9.05 -14.72
CA THR A 14 -11.61 -8.68 -13.97
C THR A 14 -11.26 -8.56 -12.49
N PHE A 15 -11.55 -7.43 -11.89
CA PHE A 15 -11.41 -7.23 -10.45
C PHE A 15 -12.76 -7.01 -9.77
N LYS A 16 -12.80 -7.26 -8.48
CA LYS A 16 -13.88 -6.85 -7.59
C LYS A 16 -13.43 -5.63 -6.81
N ALA A 17 -14.20 -4.55 -6.89
CA ALA A 17 -13.98 -3.39 -6.01
C ALA A 17 -14.29 -3.78 -4.56
N VAL A 18 -13.39 -3.46 -3.65
CA VAL A 18 -13.52 -3.73 -2.22
C VAL A 18 -13.36 -2.43 -1.45
N HIS A 19 -14.21 -2.24 -0.45
CA HIS A 19 -14.17 -1.08 0.41
C HIS A 19 -14.17 -1.52 1.88
N ILE A 20 -13.34 -0.87 2.68
CA ILE A 20 -13.35 -1.01 4.14
C ILE A 20 -13.33 0.38 4.79
N THR A 21 -13.63 0.43 6.06
CA THR A 21 -13.41 1.64 6.86
C THR A 21 -12.23 1.37 7.79
N ALA A 22 -11.19 2.19 7.69
CA ALA A 22 -10.04 2.12 8.57
C ALA A 22 -10.44 2.40 10.03
N GLN A 23 -9.61 2.00 10.97
CA GLN A 23 -9.86 2.19 12.40
C GLN A 23 -10.10 3.66 12.77
N ASP A 24 -9.51 4.61 12.04
CA ASP A 24 -9.70 6.06 12.24
C ASP A 24 -10.91 6.64 11.48
N GLY A 25 -11.74 5.80 10.88
CA GLY A 25 -12.93 6.19 10.12
C GLY A 25 -12.66 6.54 8.65
N THR A 26 -11.42 6.49 8.18
CA THR A 26 -11.10 6.78 6.77
C THR A 26 -11.64 5.66 5.86
N PRO A 27 -12.46 5.98 4.83
CA PRO A 27 -12.87 4.99 3.85
C PRO A 27 -11.68 4.59 2.96
N LEU A 28 -11.47 3.29 2.80
CA LEU A 28 -10.38 2.75 1.97
C LEU A 28 -10.96 1.88 0.88
N ALA A 29 -10.37 1.96 -0.31
CA ALA A 29 -10.74 1.21 -1.49
C ALA A 29 -9.58 0.33 -1.99
N ALA A 30 -9.92 -0.81 -2.59
CA ALA A 30 -8.94 -1.70 -3.21
C ALA A 30 -9.56 -2.44 -4.39
N ARG A 31 -8.71 -2.97 -5.25
CA ARG A 31 -9.06 -3.91 -6.32
C ARG A 31 -8.63 -5.31 -5.92
N TYR A 32 -9.57 -6.23 -5.91
CA TYR A 32 -9.31 -7.64 -5.61
C TYR A 32 -9.38 -8.46 -6.90
N TYR A 33 -8.29 -9.13 -7.21
CA TYR A 33 -8.15 -10.08 -8.32
C TYR A 33 -8.17 -11.49 -7.77
N HIS A 34 -9.16 -12.25 -8.17
CA HIS A 34 -9.37 -13.62 -7.71
C HIS A 34 -8.71 -14.61 -8.66
N HIS A 35 -7.86 -15.49 -8.13
CA HIS A 35 -7.26 -16.59 -8.86
C HIS A 35 -7.95 -17.91 -8.50
N ALA A 36 -7.97 -18.27 -7.21
CA ALA A 36 -8.60 -19.49 -6.72
C ALA A 36 -9.00 -19.38 -5.24
N ASP A 37 -10.02 -20.13 -4.85
CA ASP A 37 -10.43 -20.26 -3.45
C ASP A 37 -9.30 -20.91 -2.62
N GLY A 38 -9.00 -20.33 -1.46
CA GLY A 38 -7.93 -20.80 -0.57
C GLY A 38 -6.49 -20.49 -1.04
N ALA A 39 -6.32 -19.90 -2.23
CA ALA A 39 -5.00 -19.47 -2.68
C ALA A 39 -4.41 -18.37 -1.75
N PRO A 40 -3.08 -18.30 -1.58
CA PRO A 40 -2.45 -17.23 -0.82
C PRO A 40 -2.84 -15.85 -1.35
N LEU A 41 -2.89 -14.85 -0.47
CA LEU A 41 -3.22 -13.47 -0.82
C LEU A 41 -2.00 -12.57 -0.74
N ALA A 42 -1.67 -11.89 -1.84
CA ALA A 42 -0.72 -10.78 -1.84
C ALA A 42 -1.49 -9.45 -1.74
N ILE A 43 -1.13 -8.59 -0.76
CA ILE A 43 -1.65 -7.23 -0.62
C ILE A 43 -0.51 -6.28 -0.99
N ILE A 44 -0.66 -5.52 -2.10
CA ILE A 44 0.44 -4.77 -2.70
C ILE A 44 0.17 -3.26 -2.64
N PHE A 45 1.03 -2.52 -1.93
CA PHE A 45 0.91 -1.09 -1.69
C PHE A 45 1.79 -0.28 -2.64
N HIS A 46 1.19 0.71 -3.30
CA HIS A 46 1.84 1.59 -4.27
C HIS A 46 2.74 2.67 -3.61
N GLY A 47 3.55 3.36 -4.41
CA GLY A 47 4.42 4.46 -3.97
C GLY A 47 3.69 5.80 -3.76
N TYR A 48 4.46 6.81 -3.36
CA TYR A 48 3.98 8.19 -3.18
C TYR A 48 3.46 8.78 -4.50
N ARG A 49 2.26 9.36 -4.48
CA ARG A 49 1.55 9.85 -5.67
C ARG A 49 1.44 8.81 -6.79
N GLY A 50 1.51 7.54 -6.41
CA GLY A 50 1.29 6.41 -7.27
C GLY A 50 -0.19 6.04 -7.37
N TYR A 51 -0.45 5.00 -8.07
CA TYR A 51 -1.74 4.33 -8.09
C TYR A 51 -1.56 2.81 -8.22
N ALA A 52 -2.54 2.09 -7.73
CA ALA A 52 -2.43 0.66 -7.49
C ALA A 52 -1.99 -0.14 -8.72
N GLU A 53 -2.54 0.15 -9.90
CA GLU A 53 -2.24 -0.61 -11.12
C GLU A 53 -0.85 -0.33 -11.68
N ARG A 54 -0.35 0.91 -11.60
CA ARG A 54 0.97 1.23 -12.14
C ARG A 54 2.09 0.63 -11.30
N ASP A 55 2.04 0.90 -10.00
CA ASP A 55 3.13 0.53 -9.10
C ASP A 55 3.01 -0.93 -8.64
N GLY A 56 1.80 -1.47 -8.62
CA GLY A 56 1.51 -2.85 -8.28
C GLY A 56 1.72 -3.86 -9.41
N LEU A 57 1.92 -3.39 -10.66
CA LEU A 57 1.95 -4.25 -11.85
C LEU A 57 2.97 -5.39 -11.77
N GLY A 58 4.21 -5.09 -11.37
CA GLY A 58 5.26 -6.11 -11.26
C GLY A 58 4.93 -7.17 -10.20
N GLY A 59 4.44 -6.74 -9.04
CA GLY A 59 3.99 -7.64 -8.00
C GLY A 59 2.75 -8.44 -8.41
N TYR A 60 1.79 -7.81 -9.08
CA TYR A 60 0.62 -8.46 -9.64
C TYR A 60 0.99 -9.58 -10.61
N THR A 61 1.84 -9.28 -11.62
CA THR A 61 2.28 -10.26 -12.62
C THR A 61 3.00 -11.45 -11.97
N LEU A 62 3.88 -11.18 -11.01
CA LEU A 62 4.58 -12.24 -10.28
C LEU A 62 3.61 -13.09 -9.46
N CYS A 63 2.74 -12.47 -8.66
CA CYS A 63 1.84 -13.18 -7.76
C CYS A 63 0.79 -13.99 -8.51
N THR A 64 0.24 -13.47 -9.61
CA THR A 64 -0.71 -14.22 -10.46
C THR A 64 -0.03 -15.40 -11.15
N ALA A 65 1.20 -15.27 -11.61
CA ALA A 65 1.98 -16.38 -12.17
C ALA A 65 2.27 -17.48 -11.14
N LEU A 66 2.34 -17.11 -9.84
CA LEU A 66 2.49 -18.06 -8.73
C LEU A 66 1.14 -18.61 -8.21
N GLY A 67 0.02 -18.22 -8.81
CA GLY A 67 -1.31 -18.68 -8.41
C GLY A 67 -1.90 -17.99 -7.19
N TYR A 68 -1.46 -16.79 -6.85
CA TYR A 68 -1.96 -16.02 -5.72
C TYR A 68 -3.19 -15.19 -6.10
N ASN A 69 -4.07 -15.00 -5.13
CA ASN A 69 -5.03 -13.90 -5.15
C ASN A 69 -4.29 -12.59 -4.90
N VAL A 70 -4.72 -11.49 -5.50
CA VAL A 70 -4.06 -10.20 -5.35
C VAL A 70 -5.05 -9.12 -4.91
N LEU A 71 -4.66 -8.33 -3.91
CA LEU A 71 -5.35 -7.13 -3.49
C LEU A 71 -4.45 -5.92 -3.73
N LEU A 72 -4.93 -4.95 -4.48
CA LEU A 72 -4.25 -3.69 -4.76
C LEU A 72 -5.01 -2.54 -4.09
N PRO A 73 -4.66 -2.15 -2.85
CA PRO A 73 -5.24 -0.99 -2.19
C PRO A 73 -4.80 0.32 -2.84
N ASP A 74 -5.73 1.25 -2.98
CA ASP A 74 -5.38 2.67 -3.05
C ASP A 74 -5.05 3.13 -1.62
N GLN A 75 -3.84 3.62 -1.37
CA GLN A 75 -3.49 4.12 -0.04
C GLN A 75 -4.31 5.37 0.30
N ARG A 76 -4.47 5.70 1.60
CA ARG A 76 -5.18 6.93 2.00
C ARG A 76 -4.73 8.16 1.21
N ALA A 77 -5.63 9.08 0.92
CA ALA A 77 -5.42 10.26 0.09
C ALA A 77 -4.99 9.97 -1.37
N HIS A 78 -5.21 8.74 -1.86
CA HIS A 78 -4.98 8.35 -3.26
C HIS A 78 -6.21 7.64 -3.85
N GLY A 79 -6.34 7.70 -5.16
CA GLY A 79 -7.33 6.95 -5.94
C GLY A 79 -8.75 7.10 -5.41
N TYR A 80 -9.38 5.99 -5.11
CA TYR A 80 -10.74 5.91 -4.56
C TYR A 80 -10.78 5.84 -3.03
N SER A 81 -9.64 5.83 -2.36
CA SER A 81 -9.57 5.92 -0.90
C SER A 81 -9.74 7.36 -0.43
N GLY A 82 -10.36 7.51 0.73
CA GLY A 82 -10.55 8.78 1.40
C GLY A 82 -9.29 9.29 2.10
N GLY A 83 -9.47 10.34 2.89
CA GLY A 83 -8.38 11.05 3.56
C GLY A 83 -7.83 12.20 2.72
N HIS A 84 -7.09 13.10 3.38
CA HIS A 84 -6.56 14.32 2.76
C HIS A 84 -5.05 14.49 3.01
N THR A 85 -4.43 13.57 3.75
CA THR A 85 -3.04 13.69 4.17
C THR A 85 -2.29 12.40 3.90
N ILE A 86 -1.16 12.53 3.19
CA ILE A 86 -0.19 11.47 3.00
C ILE A 86 0.85 11.59 4.12
N THR A 87 1.06 10.54 4.91
CA THR A 87 1.91 10.58 6.10
C THR A 87 3.18 9.75 5.98
N MET A 88 3.54 9.38 4.76
CA MET A 88 4.79 8.65 4.44
C MET A 88 4.92 7.34 5.25
N GLY A 89 3.86 6.57 5.34
CA GLY A 89 3.82 5.29 6.06
C GLY A 89 3.35 5.38 7.51
N VAL A 90 3.26 6.58 8.12
CA VAL A 90 2.91 6.70 9.56
C VAL A 90 1.46 6.31 9.85
N LYS A 91 0.49 6.81 9.11
CA LYS A 91 -0.91 6.41 9.21
C LYS A 91 -1.20 5.20 8.29
N GLU A 92 -0.56 5.18 7.13
CA GLU A 92 -0.72 4.12 6.12
C GLU A 92 -0.42 2.73 6.68
N ARG A 93 0.49 2.59 7.67
CA ARG A 93 0.75 1.30 8.34
C ARG A 93 -0.48 0.72 9.05
N TYR A 94 -1.35 1.57 9.59
CA TYR A 94 -2.59 1.12 10.22
C TYR A 94 -3.60 0.66 9.18
N ASP A 95 -3.65 1.32 8.01
CA ASP A 95 -4.46 0.87 6.88
C ASP A 95 -4.00 -0.49 6.39
N ALA A 96 -2.68 -0.71 6.30
CA ALA A 96 -2.13 -2.00 5.92
C ALA A 96 -2.55 -3.10 6.90
N ARG A 97 -2.51 -2.84 8.21
CA ARG A 97 -3.05 -3.75 9.22
C ARG A 97 -4.55 -3.99 9.03
N ASP A 98 -5.34 -2.93 8.83
CA ASP A 98 -6.78 -3.05 8.70
C ASP A 98 -7.16 -3.88 7.45
N TRP A 99 -6.40 -3.76 6.36
CA TRP A 99 -6.52 -4.64 5.20
C TRP A 99 -6.19 -6.11 5.52
N THR A 100 -5.18 -6.38 6.36
CA THR A 100 -4.89 -7.77 6.77
C THR A 100 -5.98 -8.35 7.66
N VAL A 101 -6.54 -7.56 8.57
CA VAL A 101 -7.67 -7.96 9.42
C VAL A 101 -8.90 -8.28 8.57
N TRP A 102 -9.22 -7.41 7.59
CA TRP A 102 -10.29 -7.66 6.64
C TRP A 102 -10.04 -8.95 5.85
N ALA A 103 -8.84 -9.14 5.32
CA ALA A 103 -8.48 -10.31 4.53
C ALA A 103 -8.63 -11.61 5.34
N ARG A 104 -8.14 -11.64 6.58
CA ARG A 104 -8.33 -12.78 7.49
C ARG A 104 -9.81 -13.08 7.73
N SER A 105 -10.61 -12.05 7.98
CA SER A 105 -12.06 -12.23 8.18
C SER A 105 -12.77 -12.72 6.92
N ARG A 106 -12.33 -12.28 5.75
CA ARG A 106 -12.98 -12.57 4.46
C ARG A 106 -12.62 -13.93 3.91
N PHE A 107 -11.37 -14.35 4.05
CA PHE A 107 -10.82 -15.56 3.41
C PHE A 107 -10.52 -16.69 4.41
N GLY A 108 -10.53 -16.39 5.69
CA GLY A 108 -10.25 -17.37 6.75
C GLY A 108 -8.81 -17.27 7.29
N PRO A 109 -8.57 -17.84 8.49
CA PRO A 109 -7.27 -17.79 9.15
C PRO A 109 -6.22 -18.68 8.48
N GLU A 110 -6.64 -19.64 7.67
CA GLU A 110 -5.74 -20.60 7.01
C GLU A 110 -5.14 -20.05 5.71
N VAL A 111 -5.70 -18.96 5.16
CA VAL A 111 -5.18 -18.36 3.93
C VAL A 111 -3.94 -17.52 4.24
N PRO A 112 -2.77 -17.87 3.71
CA PRO A 112 -1.54 -17.09 3.93
C PRO A 112 -1.65 -15.70 3.30
N ILE A 113 -1.23 -14.67 4.03
CA ILE A 113 -1.22 -13.28 3.57
C ILE A 113 0.23 -12.81 3.45
N PHE A 114 0.55 -12.17 2.33
CA PHE A 114 1.84 -11.52 2.08
C PHE A 114 1.61 -10.03 1.86
N LEU A 115 2.31 -9.20 2.63
CA LEU A 115 2.33 -7.75 2.42
C LEU A 115 3.48 -7.39 1.48
N MET A 116 3.19 -6.65 0.44
CA MET A 116 4.18 -6.16 -0.51
C MET A 116 4.05 -4.66 -0.69
N GLY A 117 5.14 -3.98 -0.98
CA GLY A 117 5.08 -2.55 -1.23
C GLY A 117 6.28 -2.01 -1.96
N VAL A 118 6.05 -0.91 -2.69
CA VAL A 118 7.08 -0.19 -3.46
C VAL A 118 7.23 1.20 -2.88
N SER A 119 8.47 1.67 -2.65
CA SER A 119 8.78 3.02 -2.17
C SER A 119 8.03 3.39 -0.87
N MET A 120 7.06 4.31 -0.91
CA MET A 120 6.21 4.62 0.24
C MET A 120 5.40 3.40 0.69
N GLY A 121 4.91 2.58 -0.23
CA GLY A 121 4.25 1.31 0.08
C GLY A 121 5.18 0.34 0.81
N ALA A 122 6.47 0.29 0.43
CA ALA A 122 7.47 -0.50 1.14
C ALA A 122 7.68 -0.02 2.59
N ALA A 123 7.77 1.29 2.80
CA ALA A 123 7.83 1.86 4.14
C ALA A 123 6.55 1.57 4.93
N THR A 124 5.37 1.64 4.29
CA THR A 124 4.08 1.30 4.89
C THR A 124 4.08 -0.13 5.44
N VAL A 125 4.47 -1.12 4.63
CA VAL A 125 4.45 -2.54 5.07
C VAL A 125 5.52 -2.84 6.10
N LEU A 126 6.71 -2.24 6.01
CA LEU A 126 7.76 -2.36 7.03
C LEU A 126 7.32 -1.78 8.38
N LEU A 127 6.68 -0.62 8.37
CA LEU A 127 6.15 0.00 9.59
C LEU A 127 4.95 -0.79 10.14
N ALA A 128 4.16 -1.43 9.29
CA ALA A 128 3.07 -2.31 9.70
C ALA A 128 3.58 -3.57 10.40
N ALA A 129 4.76 -4.09 10.04
CA ALA A 129 5.39 -5.24 10.70
C ALA A 129 5.63 -5.04 12.20
N GLY A 130 5.76 -3.79 12.66
CA GLY A 130 5.86 -3.44 14.08
C GLY A 130 4.50 -3.40 14.81
N LEU A 131 3.40 -3.69 14.14
CA LEU A 131 2.06 -3.74 14.72
C LEU A 131 1.64 -5.20 14.96
N ASN A 132 0.58 -5.40 15.76
CA ASN A 132 -0.05 -6.71 15.88
C ASN A 132 -0.82 -7.04 14.60
N LEU A 133 -0.17 -7.75 13.69
CA LEU A 133 -0.79 -8.29 12.48
C LEU A 133 -1.43 -9.64 12.78
N PRO A 134 -2.44 -10.08 12.01
CA PRO A 134 -2.96 -11.45 12.09
C PRO A 134 -1.88 -12.52 11.90
N ASP A 135 -2.01 -13.65 12.59
CA ASP A 135 -1.02 -14.74 12.59
C ASP A 135 -0.77 -15.37 11.21
N ASN A 136 -1.73 -15.23 10.29
CA ASN A 136 -1.62 -15.71 8.91
C ASN A 136 -0.93 -14.72 7.98
N VAL A 137 -0.38 -13.61 8.48
CA VAL A 137 0.56 -12.77 7.72
C VAL A 137 1.94 -13.43 7.75
N CYS A 138 2.29 -14.09 6.65
CA CYS A 138 3.46 -14.98 6.57
C CYS A 138 4.73 -14.29 6.09
N GLY A 139 4.63 -13.12 5.46
CA GLY A 139 5.82 -12.44 4.93
C GLY A 139 5.57 -11.02 4.47
N ILE A 140 6.68 -10.27 4.39
CA ILE A 140 6.70 -8.88 3.94
C ILE A 140 7.78 -8.72 2.88
N VAL A 141 7.42 -8.13 1.74
CA VAL A 141 8.32 -7.79 0.63
C VAL A 141 8.34 -6.28 0.46
N ALA A 142 9.48 -5.67 0.68
CA ALA A 142 9.64 -4.21 0.61
C ALA A 142 10.66 -3.83 -0.46
N ASP A 143 10.19 -3.21 -1.53
CA ASP A 143 11.04 -2.75 -2.63
C ASP A 143 11.31 -1.25 -2.50
N CYS A 144 12.60 -0.86 -2.50
CA CYS A 144 13.12 0.52 -2.41
C CYS A 144 12.46 1.39 -1.31
N GLY A 145 12.15 0.80 -0.15
CA GLY A 145 11.63 1.51 1.01
C GLY A 145 12.65 2.45 1.65
N TYR A 146 12.18 3.32 2.54
CA TYR A 146 13.01 4.21 3.33
C TYR A 146 12.86 3.91 4.83
N THR A 147 13.87 4.26 5.60
CA THR A 147 13.97 3.94 7.03
C THR A 147 13.06 4.81 7.90
N SER A 148 12.80 6.05 7.48
CA SER A 148 11.90 6.95 8.20
C SER A 148 11.30 8.03 7.30
N PRO A 149 10.08 8.51 7.63
CA PRO A 149 9.47 9.67 6.96
C PRO A 149 10.36 10.91 7.02
N ARG A 150 11.10 11.08 8.13
CA ARG A 150 12.02 12.20 8.30
C ARG A 150 13.16 12.18 7.30
N GLU A 151 13.76 11.02 7.09
CA GLU A 151 14.89 10.88 6.18
C GLU A 151 14.49 11.07 4.72
N ILE A 152 13.38 10.48 4.30
CA ILE A 152 12.91 10.66 2.91
C ILE A 152 12.53 12.12 2.66
N THR A 153 11.85 12.79 3.61
CA THR A 153 11.52 14.21 3.50
C THR A 153 12.79 15.05 3.41
N ARG A 154 13.78 14.80 4.26
CA ARG A 154 15.08 15.50 4.22
C ARG A 154 15.78 15.34 2.88
N LYS A 155 15.72 14.14 2.29
CA LYS A 155 16.37 13.83 1.02
C LYS A 155 15.68 14.51 -0.16
N CYS A 156 14.34 14.49 -0.17
CA CYS A 156 13.54 14.99 -1.29
C CYS A 156 13.21 16.49 -1.20
N LEU A 157 13.22 17.06 0.03
CA LEU A 157 12.82 18.45 0.26
C LEU A 157 13.54 19.49 -0.62
N PRO A 158 14.88 19.42 -0.82
CA PRO A 158 15.58 20.38 -1.66
C PRO A 158 15.10 20.38 -3.12
N GLU A 159 14.59 19.26 -3.61
CA GLU A 159 14.08 19.12 -4.96
C GLU A 159 12.70 19.77 -5.11
N TYR A 160 11.83 19.63 -4.11
CA TYR A 160 10.44 20.13 -4.16
C TYR A 160 10.29 21.56 -3.62
N LEU A 161 11.12 21.96 -2.67
CA LEU A 161 11.05 23.26 -1.99
C LEU A 161 12.48 23.78 -1.77
N PRO A 162 13.18 24.20 -2.83
CA PRO A 162 14.55 24.71 -2.71
C PRO A 162 14.61 25.91 -1.77
N GLY A 163 15.55 25.87 -0.83
CA GLY A 163 15.77 26.95 0.16
C GLY A 163 14.87 26.92 1.40
N MET A 164 13.93 25.99 1.50
CA MET A 164 13.09 25.86 2.70
C MET A 164 13.84 25.11 3.81
N PRO A 165 13.95 25.68 5.04
CA PRO A 165 14.55 24.97 6.16
C PRO A 165 13.75 23.70 6.54
N LEU A 166 14.46 22.61 6.77
CA LEU A 166 13.89 21.30 7.09
C LEU A 166 12.97 21.36 8.33
N GLU A 167 13.36 22.08 9.36
CA GLU A 167 12.58 22.20 10.61
C GLU A 167 11.24 22.94 10.38
N LEU A 168 11.21 23.91 9.48
CA LEU A 168 9.96 24.61 9.11
C LEU A 168 9.03 23.68 8.38
N THR A 169 9.55 22.83 7.48
CA THR A 169 8.76 21.83 6.77
C THR A 169 8.15 20.80 7.73
N TYR A 170 8.91 20.35 8.73
CA TYR A 170 8.37 19.45 9.76
C TYR A 170 7.31 20.12 10.63
N ALA A 171 7.50 21.39 10.98
CA ALA A 171 6.51 22.14 11.74
C ALA A 171 5.17 22.25 10.97
N ILE A 172 5.24 22.58 9.69
CA ILE A 172 4.06 22.65 8.80
C ILE A 172 3.42 21.25 8.64
N GLY A 173 4.21 20.22 8.37
CA GLY A 173 3.73 18.85 8.24
C GLY A 173 3.02 18.33 9.50
N ARG A 174 3.52 18.68 10.68
CA ARG A 174 2.88 18.35 11.97
C ARG A 174 1.54 19.05 12.18
N LEU A 175 1.38 20.25 11.67
CA LEU A 175 0.11 20.98 11.75
C LEU A 175 -0.95 20.39 10.81
N GLY A 176 -0.54 19.93 9.63
CA GLY A 176 -1.45 19.29 8.65
C GLY A 176 -1.78 17.82 8.95
N ALA A 177 -1.05 17.16 9.86
CA ALA A 177 -1.25 15.75 10.21
C ALA A 177 -2.17 15.53 11.43
N LYS A 178 -2.66 16.61 12.06
CA LYS A 178 -3.69 16.58 13.11
C LYS A 178 -5.06 16.62 12.47
#